data_525fe09b3689cd771e56903fe9418353
#
_entry.id   525fe09b3689cd771e56903fe9418353
#
_cell.length_a   1.000
_cell.length_b   1.000
_cell.length_c   1.000
_cell.angle_alpha   90.00
_cell.angle_beta   90.00
_cell.angle_gamma   90.00
#
_symmetry.space_group_name_H-M   'P 1'
#
loop_
_entity.id
_entity.type
_entity.pdbx_description
1 polymer ?
#
loop_
_entity_poly.entity_id
_entity_poly.type
_entity_poly.pdbx_seq_one_letter_code
_entity_poly.pdbx_strand_id
1 'polypeptide(L)'
;MAERHRFVNARADMRTGIIYNGDCVKVMREKIDEKSIDLIFADPPYNLSGSGLKWEGNKTGGNWYMINENWDKMTAPEYMQFTRQWISSCHRVLKDNGSIYIACSYHNISEVMIVLKQLDFKINNVITWRKTNAMPNMTKRVFTHSTEFIVWAVKGRGWTFNYEEIKEINPEKQKDGSPKQMRDFWELPLVQGRERLRGEDNRALHPTQKPEEMLKRIILASSNEGEVVLDPFLGSGTTTYVARKYGRKWIGIEQNSEYVGIAKKRMKK
;
A
#
# COMPACT_ATOMS: atom_id res chain seq x y z
N MET A 1 -4.75 -16.42 -43.74
CA MET A 1 -5.48 -17.04 -42.61
C MET A 1 -4.73 -16.69 -41.37
N ALA A 2 -5.26 -15.73 -40.58
CA ALA A 2 -4.59 -15.22 -39.38
C ALA A 2 -5.04 -16.07 -38.19
N GLU A 3 -4.07 -16.71 -37.55
CA GLU A 3 -4.29 -17.40 -36.26
C GLU A 3 -4.72 -16.41 -35.19
N ARG A 4 -6.00 -16.42 -34.87
CA ARG A 4 -6.53 -15.82 -33.66
C ARG A 4 -6.06 -16.67 -32.47
N HIS A 5 -4.97 -16.24 -31.82
CA HIS A 5 -4.57 -16.80 -30.55
C HIS A 5 -5.72 -16.60 -29.56
N ARG A 6 -6.31 -17.70 -29.17
CA ARG A 6 -7.33 -17.79 -28.11
C ARG A 6 -6.74 -17.27 -26.78
N PHE A 7 -7.08 -16.05 -26.40
CA PHE A 7 -7.02 -15.64 -25.02
C PHE A 7 -8.12 -16.38 -24.25
N VAL A 8 -7.82 -17.61 -23.85
CA VAL A 8 -8.73 -18.44 -23.06
C VAL A 8 -8.56 -18.06 -21.60
N ASN A 9 -9.61 -17.41 -21.06
CA ASN A 9 -10.05 -17.50 -19.67
C ASN A 9 -9.12 -17.09 -18.52
N ALA A 10 -8.63 -15.85 -18.47
CA ALA A 10 -8.34 -15.19 -17.21
C ALA A 10 -9.58 -14.47 -16.61
N ARG A 11 -10.70 -14.43 -17.32
CA ARG A 11 -11.95 -13.78 -16.86
C ARG A 11 -12.75 -14.57 -15.82
N ALA A 12 -12.39 -15.81 -15.54
CA ALA A 12 -13.25 -16.69 -14.72
C ALA A 12 -13.12 -16.46 -13.21
N ASP A 13 -12.08 -15.76 -12.71
CA ASP A 13 -11.81 -15.70 -11.27
C ASP A 13 -11.78 -14.29 -10.66
N MET A 14 -12.19 -13.26 -11.40
CA MET A 14 -12.42 -11.91 -10.84
C MET A 14 -13.56 -11.86 -9.82
N ARG A 15 -14.25 -12.97 -9.56
CA ARG A 15 -15.31 -13.05 -8.54
C ARG A 15 -14.77 -13.05 -7.11
N THR A 16 -13.50 -13.43 -6.91
CA THR A 16 -12.91 -13.53 -5.57
C THR A 16 -11.59 -12.76 -5.41
N GLY A 17 -10.80 -12.61 -6.46
CA GLY A 17 -9.53 -11.89 -6.46
C GLY A 17 -8.34 -12.73 -6.95
N ILE A 18 -7.27 -12.06 -7.34
CA ILE A 18 -6.10 -12.70 -7.97
C ILE A 18 -4.79 -12.07 -7.47
N ILE A 19 -3.74 -12.89 -7.33
CA ILE A 19 -2.37 -12.45 -7.11
C ILE A 19 -1.53 -12.80 -8.33
N TYR A 20 -0.95 -11.77 -8.96
CA TYR A 20 0.02 -11.92 -10.04
C TYR A 20 1.44 -11.86 -9.48
N ASN A 21 2.31 -12.77 -9.94
CA ASN A 21 3.74 -12.68 -9.68
C ASN A 21 4.43 -12.01 -10.86
N GLY A 22 5.02 -10.83 -10.63
CA GLY A 22 5.74 -10.11 -11.68
C GLY A 22 5.91 -8.62 -11.41
N ASP A 23 6.53 -7.92 -12.33
CA ASP A 23 6.68 -6.47 -12.32
C ASP A 23 5.32 -5.78 -12.46
N CYS A 24 5.05 -4.79 -11.60
CA CYS A 24 3.73 -4.16 -11.53
C CYS A 24 3.35 -3.40 -12.81
N VAL A 25 4.31 -2.73 -13.46
CA VAL A 25 4.09 -1.99 -14.72
C VAL A 25 3.71 -2.95 -15.85
N LYS A 26 4.47 -4.04 -15.96
CA LYS A 26 4.22 -5.07 -16.97
C LYS A 26 2.88 -5.76 -16.74
N VAL A 27 2.61 -6.20 -15.53
CA VAL A 27 1.35 -6.89 -15.18
C VAL A 27 0.15 -5.97 -15.40
N MET A 28 0.20 -4.72 -14.93
CA MET A 28 -0.89 -3.78 -15.17
C MET A 28 -1.14 -3.57 -16.66
N ARG A 29 -0.09 -3.43 -17.48
CA ARG A 29 -0.21 -3.27 -18.93
C ARG A 29 -0.82 -4.46 -19.63
N GLU A 30 -0.45 -5.68 -19.23
CA GLU A 30 -0.78 -6.89 -19.99
C GLU A 30 -2.02 -7.63 -19.46
N LYS A 31 -2.38 -7.44 -18.19
CA LYS A 31 -3.38 -8.26 -17.49
C LYS A 31 -4.55 -7.47 -16.90
N ILE A 32 -4.46 -6.15 -16.83
CA ILE A 32 -5.50 -5.32 -16.22
C ILE A 32 -6.04 -4.34 -17.25
N ASP A 33 -7.34 -4.39 -17.45
CA ASP A 33 -8.04 -3.51 -18.39
C ASP A 33 -7.97 -2.05 -17.93
N GLU A 34 -8.02 -1.13 -18.90
CA GLU A 34 -8.10 0.30 -18.60
C GLU A 34 -9.40 0.63 -17.85
N LYS A 35 -9.32 1.59 -16.91
CA LYS A 35 -10.48 2.09 -16.16
C LYS A 35 -11.32 0.98 -15.52
N SER A 36 -10.65 -0.07 -15.00
CA SER A 36 -11.32 -1.23 -14.37
C SER A 36 -11.20 -1.25 -12.85
N ILE A 37 -10.32 -0.43 -12.26
CA ILE A 37 -10.01 -0.40 -10.82
C ILE A 37 -10.72 0.79 -10.16
N ASP A 38 -11.34 0.54 -9.01
CA ASP A 38 -12.03 1.57 -8.23
C ASP A 38 -11.10 2.24 -7.22
N LEU A 39 -10.26 1.45 -6.55
CA LEU A 39 -9.33 1.90 -5.51
C LEU A 39 -7.95 1.27 -5.69
N ILE A 40 -6.90 2.08 -5.57
CA ILE A 40 -5.52 1.59 -5.51
C ILE A 40 -4.94 1.97 -4.14
N PHE A 41 -4.32 1.01 -3.45
CA PHE A 41 -3.37 1.27 -2.38
C PHE A 41 -2.00 0.79 -2.82
N ALA A 42 -0.98 1.64 -2.73
CA ALA A 42 0.38 1.34 -3.13
C ALA A 42 1.37 1.62 -1.99
N ASP A 43 2.24 0.67 -1.69
CA ASP A 43 3.37 0.80 -0.76
C ASP A 43 4.68 0.56 -1.52
N PRO A 44 5.11 1.52 -2.37
CA PRO A 44 6.27 1.33 -3.23
C PRO A 44 7.57 1.31 -2.43
N PRO A 45 8.69 0.86 -3.01
CA PRO A 45 10.02 1.07 -2.44
C PRO A 45 10.28 2.53 -2.10
N TYR A 46 10.87 2.80 -0.92
CA TYR A 46 11.13 4.17 -0.45
C TYR A 46 12.53 4.69 -0.81
N ASN A 47 13.35 3.89 -1.49
CA ASN A 47 14.73 4.20 -1.86
C ASN A 47 15.63 4.56 -0.65
N LEU A 48 15.55 3.74 0.40
CA LEU A 48 16.26 3.98 1.66
C LEU A 48 17.67 3.35 1.72
N SER A 49 18.04 2.51 0.77
CA SER A 49 19.22 1.63 0.82
C SER A 49 20.56 2.33 0.56
N GLY A 50 20.64 3.67 0.65
CA GLY A 50 21.88 4.44 0.50
C GLY A 50 22.66 4.74 1.78
N SER A 51 22.07 4.56 2.96
CA SER A 51 22.69 4.89 4.25
C SER A 51 23.28 3.63 4.91
N GLY A 52 24.58 3.40 4.74
CA GLY A 52 25.31 2.21 5.17
C GLY A 52 25.45 2.00 6.70
N LEU A 53 24.41 2.17 7.48
CA LEU A 53 24.39 1.85 8.92
C LEU A 53 24.12 0.34 9.11
N LYS A 54 25.20 -0.42 9.32
CA LYS A 54 25.14 -1.77 9.87
C LYS A 54 25.06 -1.65 11.39
N TRP A 55 24.05 -2.23 12.01
CA TRP A 55 23.97 -2.37 13.47
C TRP A 55 24.13 -3.84 13.84
N GLU A 56 25.25 -4.18 14.44
CA GLU A 56 25.51 -5.49 15.05
C GLU A 56 25.29 -5.39 16.56
N GLY A 57 24.52 -6.30 17.13
CA GLY A 57 24.39 -6.47 18.56
C GLY A 57 23.29 -5.65 19.24
N ASN A 58 22.05 -6.08 19.13
CA ASN A 58 20.96 -5.60 19.98
C ASN A 58 20.63 -6.62 21.07
N LYS A 59 20.64 -6.19 22.35
CA LYS A 59 20.32 -7.04 23.52
C LYS A 59 18.85 -7.52 23.58
N THR A 60 17.98 -7.07 22.67
CA THR A 60 16.53 -7.30 22.72
C THR A 60 15.89 -7.89 21.47
N GLY A 61 16.63 -8.36 20.46
CA GLY A 61 15.90 -8.92 19.32
C GLY A 61 16.64 -9.21 18.02
N GLY A 62 17.92 -9.53 18.05
CA GLY A 62 18.65 -9.99 16.86
C GLY A 62 19.15 -8.87 15.95
N ASN A 63 19.97 -9.27 14.96
CA ASN A 63 20.57 -8.35 14.00
C ASN A 63 19.48 -7.64 13.19
N TRP A 64 19.46 -6.33 13.22
CA TRP A 64 18.69 -5.52 12.29
C TRP A 64 19.36 -5.59 10.92
N TYR A 65 18.86 -6.46 10.07
CA TYR A 65 19.18 -6.39 8.65
C TYR A 65 18.42 -5.19 8.09
N MET A 66 19.12 -4.11 7.80
CA MET A 66 18.61 -3.09 6.89
C MET A 66 18.23 -3.80 5.59
N ILE A 67 17.10 -3.45 5.04
CA ILE A 67 16.63 -3.97 3.76
C ILE A 67 17.70 -3.59 2.73
N ASN A 68 18.57 -4.54 2.41
CA ASN A 68 19.65 -4.37 1.45
C ASN A 68 19.21 -4.97 0.10
N GLU A 69 17.98 -4.67 -0.25
CA GLU A 69 17.37 -5.14 -1.48
C GLU A 69 17.87 -4.30 -2.65
N ASN A 70 18.31 -4.93 -3.73
CA ASN A 70 18.84 -4.22 -4.90
C ASN A 70 17.87 -3.25 -5.56
N TRP A 71 16.55 -3.48 -5.39
CA TRP A 71 15.48 -2.63 -5.89
C TRP A 71 15.29 -1.31 -5.11
N ASP A 72 15.96 -1.13 -3.97
CA ASP A 72 15.86 0.06 -3.13
C ASP A 72 17.15 0.95 -3.21
N LYS A 73 17.92 0.81 -4.30
CA LYS A 73 19.20 1.53 -4.52
C LYS A 73 19.20 2.29 -5.85
N MET A 74 18.22 3.16 -6.03
CA MET A 74 18.14 3.97 -7.24
C MET A 74 18.77 5.34 -7.01
N THR A 75 19.39 5.90 -8.05
CA THR A 75 19.71 7.33 -8.09
C THR A 75 18.43 8.16 -8.13
N ALA A 76 18.48 9.45 -7.78
CA ALA A 76 17.30 10.30 -7.78
C ALA A 76 16.58 10.35 -9.16
N PRO A 77 17.29 10.46 -10.31
CA PRO A 77 16.65 10.37 -11.63
C PRO A 77 15.98 9.01 -11.89
N GLU A 78 16.65 7.90 -11.55
CA GLU A 78 16.08 6.56 -11.71
C GLU A 78 14.83 6.37 -10.86
N TYR A 79 14.85 6.84 -9.61
CA TYR A 79 13.70 6.77 -8.73
C TYR A 79 12.53 7.61 -9.24
N MET A 80 12.78 8.81 -9.76
CA MET A 80 11.77 9.64 -10.39
C MET A 80 11.17 8.94 -11.62
N GLN A 81 11.99 8.30 -12.46
CA GLN A 81 11.53 7.54 -13.62
C GLN A 81 10.69 6.33 -13.22
N PHE A 82 11.15 5.54 -12.24
CA PHE A 82 10.41 4.43 -11.66
C PHE A 82 9.04 4.90 -11.14
N THR A 83 9.03 5.96 -10.33
CA THR A 83 7.82 6.55 -9.75
C THR A 83 6.83 6.96 -10.85
N ARG A 84 7.30 7.60 -11.90
CA ARG A 84 6.47 7.98 -13.04
C ARG A 84 5.89 6.76 -13.77
N GLN A 85 6.66 5.73 -13.98
CA GLN A 85 6.22 4.54 -14.72
C GLN A 85 5.08 3.80 -14.02
N TRP A 86 5.23 3.51 -12.72
CA TRP A 86 4.19 2.78 -12.03
C TRP A 86 2.95 3.63 -11.72
N ILE A 87 3.09 4.95 -11.39
CA ILE A 87 1.93 5.83 -11.20
C ILE A 87 1.17 6.03 -12.52
N SER A 88 1.86 6.17 -13.66
CA SER A 88 1.20 6.23 -14.98
C SER A 88 0.43 4.95 -15.28
N SER A 89 0.97 3.79 -14.91
CA SER A 89 0.27 2.52 -15.08
C SER A 89 -0.95 2.42 -14.17
N CYS A 90 -0.86 2.92 -12.94
CA CYS A 90 -2.00 3.05 -12.03
C CYS A 90 -3.06 4.00 -12.61
N HIS A 91 -2.66 5.16 -13.15
CA HIS A 91 -3.57 6.11 -13.79
C HIS A 91 -4.35 5.47 -14.94
N ARG A 92 -3.71 4.64 -15.77
CA ARG A 92 -4.37 3.95 -16.88
C ARG A 92 -5.46 2.99 -16.41
N VAL A 93 -5.18 2.17 -15.40
CA VAL A 93 -6.12 1.14 -14.94
C VAL A 93 -7.20 1.68 -14.00
N LEU A 94 -6.96 2.83 -13.36
CA LEU A 94 -7.89 3.47 -12.43
C LEU A 94 -9.06 4.10 -13.20
N LYS A 95 -10.29 3.89 -12.71
CA LYS A 95 -11.50 4.56 -13.21
C LYS A 95 -11.39 6.08 -13.10
N ASP A 96 -12.16 6.82 -13.90
CA ASP A 96 -12.12 8.29 -13.92
C ASP A 96 -12.60 8.93 -12.60
N ASN A 97 -13.34 8.18 -11.77
CA ASN A 97 -13.75 8.56 -10.41
C ASN A 97 -12.98 7.77 -9.32
N GLY A 98 -11.94 7.05 -9.69
CA GLY A 98 -11.20 6.19 -8.78
C GLY A 98 -10.25 6.95 -7.86
N SER A 99 -9.91 6.33 -6.74
CA SER A 99 -9.00 6.84 -5.73
C SER A 99 -7.68 6.07 -5.69
N ILE A 100 -6.58 6.76 -5.43
CA ILE A 100 -5.28 6.15 -5.15
C ILE A 100 -4.72 6.66 -3.84
N TYR A 101 -4.23 5.75 -3.00
CA TYR A 101 -3.52 6.02 -1.76
C TYR A 101 -2.11 5.47 -1.88
N ILE A 102 -1.12 6.31 -1.62
CA ILE A 102 0.30 5.95 -1.76
C ILE A 102 0.99 6.16 -0.42
N ALA A 103 1.51 5.08 0.16
CA ALA A 103 2.34 5.15 1.35
C ALA A 103 3.70 5.75 0.99
N CYS A 104 4.17 6.69 1.80
CA CYS A 104 5.39 7.43 1.58
C CYS A 104 6.14 7.65 2.91
N SER A 105 7.45 7.82 2.80
CA SER A 105 8.26 8.45 3.83
C SER A 105 8.64 9.87 3.43
N TYR A 106 9.32 10.60 4.30
CA TYR A 106 9.86 11.92 3.96
C TYR A 106 10.93 11.88 2.85
N HIS A 107 11.47 10.70 2.53
CA HIS A 107 12.48 10.53 1.47
C HIS A 107 11.89 10.57 0.06
N ASN A 108 10.63 10.18 -0.11
CA ASN A 108 10.05 9.96 -1.44
C ASN A 108 8.70 10.64 -1.68
N ILE A 109 8.14 11.32 -0.70
CA ILE A 109 6.84 11.99 -0.83
C ILE A 109 6.85 13.10 -1.89
N SER A 110 7.98 13.79 -2.06
CA SER A 110 8.14 14.87 -3.05
C SER A 110 7.99 14.34 -4.47
N GLU A 111 8.67 13.27 -4.81
CA GLU A 111 8.62 12.64 -6.14
C GLU A 111 7.22 12.12 -6.44
N VAL A 112 6.58 11.47 -5.47
CA VAL A 112 5.21 10.98 -5.61
C VAL A 112 4.24 12.13 -5.89
N MET A 113 4.30 13.23 -5.11
CA MET A 113 3.41 14.37 -5.28
C MET A 113 3.64 15.11 -6.61
N ILE A 114 4.89 15.23 -7.06
CA ILE A 114 5.22 15.81 -8.36
C ILE A 114 4.61 14.99 -9.49
N VAL A 115 4.81 13.67 -9.46
CA VAL A 115 4.29 12.77 -10.51
C VAL A 115 2.76 12.76 -10.52
N LEU A 116 2.10 12.71 -9.36
CA LEU A 116 0.64 12.77 -9.28
C LEU A 116 0.09 14.05 -9.94
N LYS A 117 0.69 15.22 -9.65
CA LYS A 117 0.29 16.49 -10.26
C LYS A 117 0.54 16.52 -11.78
N GLN A 118 1.66 15.93 -12.26
CA GLN A 118 1.97 15.84 -13.68
C GLN A 118 1.03 14.92 -14.47
N LEU A 119 0.35 14.01 -13.78
CA LEU A 119 -0.66 13.09 -14.34
C LEU A 119 -2.09 13.56 -14.05
N ASP A 120 -2.27 14.84 -13.71
CA ASP A 120 -3.57 15.48 -13.45
C ASP A 120 -4.40 14.83 -12.34
N PHE A 121 -3.76 14.14 -11.39
CA PHE A 121 -4.42 13.72 -10.16
C PHE A 121 -4.68 14.93 -9.27
N LYS A 122 -5.88 14.99 -8.70
CA LYS A 122 -6.20 15.91 -7.60
C LYS A 122 -5.78 15.28 -6.28
N ILE A 123 -4.81 15.89 -5.59
CA ILE A 123 -4.42 15.46 -4.24
C ILE A 123 -5.46 16.00 -3.25
N ASN A 124 -6.15 15.12 -2.54
CA ASN A 124 -7.16 15.49 -1.54
C ASN A 124 -6.55 15.66 -0.14
N ASN A 125 -5.74 14.69 0.33
CA ASN A 125 -5.08 14.76 1.64
C ASN A 125 -3.66 14.20 1.59
N VAL A 126 -2.82 14.69 2.48
CA VAL A 126 -1.60 14.02 2.93
C VAL A 126 -1.84 13.57 4.36
N ILE A 127 -2.19 12.30 4.53
CA ILE A 127 -2.49 11.71 5.83
C ILE A 127 -1.18 11.43 6.55
N THR A 128 -1.02 11.95 7.76
CA THR A 128 0.12 11.65 8.60
C THR A 128 -0.18 10.43 9.47
N TRP A 129 0.56 9.34 9.26
CA TRP A 129 0.54 8.19 10.14
C TRP A 129 1.61 8.33 11.22
N ARG A 130 1.19 8.61 12.45
CA ARG A 130 2.05 8.58 13.64
C ARG A 130 2.13 7.17 14.19
N LYS A 131 3.32 6.61 14.22
CA LYS A 131 3.64 5.30 14.78
C LYS A 131 3.71 5.41 16.30
N THR A 132 2.74 4.84 17.02
CA THR A 132 2.68 4.96 18.51
C THR A 132 3.80 4.19 19.22
N ASN A 133 4.43 3.23 18.52
CA ASN A 133 5.53 2.39 18.99
C ASN A 133 6.79 2.53 18.14
N ALA A 134 7.07 3.75 17.62
CA ALA A 134 8.29 4.03 16.86
C ALA A 134 9.55 3.72 17.67
N MET A 135 10.57 3.17 17.01
CA MET A 135 11.85 2.88 17.66
C MET A 135 12.59 4.18 17.97
N PRO A 136 13.23 4.28 19.14
CA PRO A 136 14.06 5.43 19.49
C PRO A 136 15.21 5.65 18.50
N ASN A 137 15.60 6.90 18.29
CA ASN A 137 16.78 7.22 17.52
C ASN A 137 18.05 6.87 18.33
N MET A 138 18.76 5.82 17.91
CA MET A 138 19.92 5.29 18.61
C MET A 138 21.15 6.21 18.52
N THR A 139 21.24 7.03 17.45
CA THR A 139 22.38 7.94 17.25
C THR A 139 22.29 9.18 18.13
N LYS A 140 21.11 9.50 18.66
CA LYS A 140 20.82 10.70 19.47
C LYS A 140 21.18 12.02 18.78
N ARG A 141 21.18 12.04 17.42
CA ARG A 141 21.58 13.21 16.62
C ARG A 141 20.42 13.87 15.87
N VAL A 142 19.28 13.18 15.77
CA VAL A 142 18.06 13.68 15.15
C VAL A 142 16.84 13.26 15.96
N PHE A 143 15.71 13.90 15.71
CA PHE A 143 14.44 13.47 16.31
C PHE A 143 14.09 12.05 15.86
N THR A 144 13.36 11.31 16.70
CA THR A 144 12.86 9.98 16.35
C THR A 144 11.90 10.05 15.17
N HIS A 145 12.18 9.28 14.12
CA HIS A 145 11.29 9.18 12.96
C HIS A 145 10.06 8.35 13.30
N SER A 146 9.03 9.02 13.77
CA SER A 146 7.79 8.40 14.23
C SER A 146 6.61 8.55 13.26
N THR A 147 6.83 9.18 12.10
CA THR A 147 5.79 9.44 11.11
C THR A 147 6.13 8.85 9.75
N GLU A 148 5.10 8.38 9.06
CA GLU A 148 5.05 8.16 7.61
C GLU A 148 3.82 8.89 7.06
N PHE A 149 3.71 8.96 5.74
CA PHE A 149 2.64 9.67 5.06
C PHE A 149 1.87 8.75 4.13
N ILE A 150 0.60 9.07 3.91
CA ILE A 150 -0.22 8.44 2.89
C ILE A 150 -0.81 9.55 2.04
N VAL A 151 -0.40 9.65 0.79
CA VAL A 151 -0.94 10.62 -0.15
C VAL A 151 -2.21 10.06 -0.74
N TRP A 152 -3.36 10.71 -0.49
CA TRP A 152 -4.62 10.39 -1.13
C TRP A 152 -4.86 11.32 -2.31
N ALA A 153 -5.01 10.74 -3.49
CA ALA A 153 -5.32 11.46 -4.70
C ALA A 153 -6.46 10.76 -5.48
N VAL A 154 -7.12 11.53 -6.35
CA VAL A 154 -8.25 11.06 -7.16
C VAL A 154 -8.05 11.46 -8.60
N LYS A 155 -8.52 10.62 -9.54
CA LYS A 155 -8.31 10.81 -10.99
C LYS A 155 -9.32 11.74 -11.62
N GLY A 156 -10.29 12.23 -11.07
CA GLY A 156 -11.27 13.11 -11.70
C GLY A 156 -12.31 13.59 -10.71
N ARG A 157 -13.58 13.52 -11.07
CA ARG A 157 -14.70 13.96 -10.24
C ARG A 157 -15.58 12.80 -9.85
N GLY A 158 -16.38 12.97 -8.76
CA GLY A 158 -17.35 11.96 -8.32
C GLY A 158 -16.71 10.74 -7.67
N TRP A 159 -15.56 10.91 -7.03
CA TRP A 159 -14.90 9.83 -6.27
C TRP A 159 -15.74 9.40 -5.07
N THR A 160 -15.62 8.13 -4.70
CA THR A 160 -16.27 7.60 -3.50
C THR A 160 -15.59 8.12 -2.24
N PHE A 161 -16.39 8.66 -1.30
CA PHE A 161 -15.97 8.93 0.07
C PHE A 161 -17.15 8.66 1.02
N ASN A 162 -17.08 7.54 1.73
CA ASN A 162 -18.13 7.05 2.62
C ASN A 162 -18.01 7.73 3.99
N TYR A 163 -18.40 9.01 4.04
CA TYR A 163 -18.20 9.89 5.19
C TYR A 163 -18.79 9.33 6.50
N GLU A 164 -20.04 8.86 6.48
CA GLU A 164 -20.69 8.37 7.71
C GLU A 164 -20.06 7.07 8.20
N GLU A 165 -19.66 6.15 7.29
CA GLU A 165 -18.99 4.91 7.65
C GLU A 165 -17.63 5.19 8.31
N ILE A 166 -16.86 6.14 7.78
CA ILE A 166 -15.55 6.52 8.33
C ILE A 166 -15.69 7.27 9.65
N LYS A 167 -16.71 8.08 9.80
CA LYS A 167 -17.03 8.76 11.06
C LYS A 167 -17.39 7.74 12.14
N GLU A 168 -18.19 6.72 11.82
CA GLU A 168 -18.65 5.69 12.76
C GLU A 168 -17.50 4.86 13.32
N ILE A 169 -16.51 4.49 12.49
CA ILE A 169 -15.35 3.73 12.93
C ILE A 169 -14.27 4.58 13.62
N ASN A 170 -14.42 5.91 13.69
CA ASN A 170 -13.45 6.77 14.36
C ASN A 170 -13.46 6.50 15.88
N PRO A 171 -12.30 6.15 16.49
CA PRO A 171 -12.22 5.94 17.93
C PRO A 171 -12.43 7.23 18.75
N GLU A 172 -12.18 8.41 18.14
CA GLU A 172 -12.39 9.68 18.81
C GLU A 172 -13.88 10.00 18.95
N LYS A 173 -14.31 10.37 20.16
CA LYS A 173 -15.69 10.73 20.44
C LYS A 173 -15.80 12.20 20.87
N GLN A 174 -16.96 12.78 20.64
CA GLN A 174 -17.35 14.09 21.18
C GLN A 174 -17.74 13.97 22.67
N LYS A 175 -18.01 15.09 23.32
CA LYS A 175 -18.43 15.10 24.75
C LYS A 175 -19.74 14.33 24.99
N ASP A 176 -20.63 14.29 24.01
CA ASP A 176 -21.90 13.58 24.04
C ASP A 176 -21.79 12.09 23.65
N GLY A 177 -20.57 11.59 23.38
CA GLY A 177 -20.31 10.21 22.99
C GLY A 177 -20.44 9.93 21.48
N SER A 178 -20.90 10.88 20.68
CA SER A 178 -21.01 10.72 19.22
C SER A 178 -19.64 10.67 18.56
N PRO A 179 -19.48 9.93 17.44
CA PRO A 179 -18.21 9.88 16.72
C PRO A 179 -17.80 11.24 16.16
N LYS A 180 -16.52 11.59 16.29
CA LYS A 180 -15.95 12.73 15.59
C LYS A 180 -15.66 12.39 14.12
N GLN A 181 -15.63 13.42 13.28
CA GLN A 181 -15.09 13.28 11.93
C GLN A 181 -13.63 12.81 12.00
N MET A 182 -13.27 11.80 11.20
CA MET A 182 -11.89 11.33 11.12
C MET A 182 -11.01 12.39 10.44
N ARG A 183 -9.86 12.65 11.05
CA ARG A 183 -8.87 13.60 10.56
C ARG A 183 -7.81 12.89 9.73
N ASP A 184 -6.95 13.65 9.08
CA ASP A 184 -5.78 13.20 8.31
C ASP A 184 -4.52 13.00 9.19
N PHE A 185 -4.71 12.78 10.47
CA PHE A 185 -3.66 12.41 11.43
C PHE A 185 -4.07 11.13 12.14
N TRP A 186 -3.36 10.02 11.81
CA TRP A 186 -3.69 8.69 12.31
C TRP A 186 -2.64 8.15 13.26
N GLU A 187 -3.04 7.83 14.47
CA GLU A 187 -2.19 7.18 15.46
C GLU A 187 -2.43 5.67 15.43
N LEU A 188 -1.50 4.95 14.82
CA LEU A 188 -1.55 3.50 14.71
C LEU A 188 -0.17 2.91 15.01
N PRO A 189 -0.09 1.76 15.72
CA PRO A 189 1.18 1.10 15.94
C PRO A 189 1.73 0.48 14.66
N LEU A 190 3.05 0.33 14.59
CA LEU A 190 3.67 -0.66 13.71
C LEU A 190 3.14 -2.05 14.07
N VAL A 191 2.97 -2.88 13.04
CA VAL A 191 2.41 -4.22 13.21
C VAL A 191 3.23 -5.07 14.17
N GLN A 192 2.59 -5.56 15.22
CA GLN A 192 3.17 -6.39 16.28
C GLN A 192 2.20 -7.51 16.69
N GLY A 193 2.64 -8.37 17.60
CA GLY A 193 1.80 -9.38 18.22
C GLY A 193 1.18 -10.35 17.20
N ARG A 194 -0.13 -10.64 17.35
CA ARG A 194 -0.85 -11.61 16.52
C ARG A 194 -1.08 -11.19 15.08
N GLU A 195 -1.09 -9.90 14.79
CA GLU A 195 -1.25 -9.38 13.43
C GLU A 195 0.02 -9.60 12.59
N ARG A 196 1.19 -9.61 13.25
CA ARG A 196 2.48 -9.80 12.57
C ARG A 196 2.60 -11.22 12.02
N LEU A 197 2.74 -11.36 10.71
CA LEU A 197 2.98 -12.64 10.08
C LEU A 197 4.40 -13.12 10.42
N ARG A 198 4.49 -14.33 10.96
CA ARG A 198 5.74 -14.96 11.40
C ARG A 198 5.93 -16.32 10.76
N GLY A 199 7.18 -16.67 10.50
CA GLY A 199 7.59 -18.02 10.10
C GLY A 199 7.64 -18.98 11.27
N GLU A 200 7.98 -20.22 10.98
CA GLU A 200 8.17 -21.28 12.01
C GLU A 200 9.31 -20.94 12.99
N ASP A 201 10.30 -20.19 12.52
CA ASP A 201 11.41 -19.64 13.31
C ASP A 201 11.02 -18.40 14.13
N ASN A 202 9.74 -18.04 14.18
CA ASN A 202 9.18 -16.86 14.84
C ASN A 202 9.69 -15.52 14.27
N ARG A 203 10.41 -15.51 13.15
CA ARG A 203 10.82 -14.29 12.47
C ARG A 203 9.68 -13.70 11.64
N ALA A 204 9.71 -12.36 11.49
CA ALA A 204 8.75 -11.68 10.63
C ALA A 204 8.92 -12.12 9.17
N LEU A 205 7.83 -12.56 8.53
CA LEU A 205 7.83 -12.99 7.13
C LEU A 205 7.94 -11.81 6.15
N HIS A 206 7.61 -10.60 6.59
CA HIS A 206 7.74 -9.39 5.79
C HIS A 206 8.19 -8.23 6.69
N PRO A 207 9.23 -7.46 6.31
CA PRO A 207 9.81 -6.44 7.20
C PRO A 207 8.87 -5.27 7.47
N THR A 208 8.12 -4.83 6.49
CA THR A 208 7.32 -3.59 6.48
C THR A 208 5.81 -3.83 6.35
N GLN A 209 5.28 -4.91 6.94
CA GLN A 209 3.84 -5.18 6.93
C GLN A 209 3.05 -3.95 7.43
N LYS A 210 2.09 -3.46 6.62
CA LYS A 210 1.21 -2.34 6.99
C LYS A 210 0.07 -2.81 7.92
N PRO A 211 -0.40 -1.95 8.87
CA PRO A 211 -1.50 -2.29 9.78
C PRO A 211 -2.83 -2.53 9.06
N GLU A 212 -3.59 -3.55 9.47
CA GLU A 212 -4.93 -3.83 8.92
C GLU A 212 -5.90 -2.68 9.15
N GLU A 213 -5.80 -2.01 10.31
CA GLU A 213 -6.67 -0.86 10.62
C GLU A 213 -6.44 0.32 9.65
N MET A 214 -5.20 0.53 9.18
CA MET A 214 -4.91 1.53 8.13
C MET A 214 -5.63 1.19 6.83
N LEU A 215 -5.50 -0.04 6.36
CA LEU A 215 -6.14 -0.49 5.12
C LEU A 215 -7.67 -0.52 5.25
N LYS A 216 -8.20 -0.86 6.43
CA LYS A 216 -9.63 -0.78 6.72
C LYS A 216 -10.16 0.64 6.49
N ARG A 217 -9.52 1.66 7.07
CA ARG A 217 -9.92 3.07 6.89
C ARG A 217 -9.91 3.48 5.43
N ILE A 218 -8.87 3.13 4.69
CA ILE A 218 -8.72 3.47 3.27
C ILE A 218 -9.81 2.79 2.43
N ILE A 219 -9.99 1.48 2.61
CA ILE A 219 -10.93 0.66 1.81
C ILE A 219 -12.36 1.08 2.08
N LEU A 220 -12.74 1.25 3.34
CA LEU A 220 -14.08 1.70 3.69
C LEU A 220 -14.36 3.14 3.23
N ALA A 221 -13.37 4.04 3.32
CA ALA A 221 -13.51 5.42 2.87
C ALA A 221 -13.78 5.54 1.36
N SER A 222 -13.05 4.77 0.55
CA SER A 222 -12.93 5.07 -0.88
C SER A 222 -13.30 3.91 -1.80
N SER A 223 -14.09 2.97 -1.31
CA SER A 223 -14.69 1.91 -2.13
C SER A 223 -16.01 1.41 -1.55
N ASN A 224 -16.81 0.74 -2.38
CA ASN A 224 -18.06 0.07 -2.01
C ASN A 224 -17.92 -1.45 -2.14
N GLU A 225 -18.83 -2.23 -1.55
CA GLU A 225 -18.86 -3.68 -1.73
C GLU A 225 -18.95 -4.06 -3.20
N GLY A 226 -18.21 -5.09 -3.60
CA GLY A 226 -18.12 -5.56 -4.97
C GLY A 226 -17.18 -4.76 -5.88
N GLU A 227 -16.71 -3.58 -5.47
CA GLU A 227 -15.70 -2.80 -6.20
C GLU A 227 -14.31 -3.44 -6.13
N VAL A 228 -13.42 -3.06 -7.05
CA VAL A 228 -12.11 -3.68 -7.24
C VAL A 228 -11.02 -2.83 -6.59
N VAL A 229 -10.29 -3.43 -5.65
CA VAL A 229 -9.11 -2.85 -4.99
C VAL A 229 -7.84 -3.46 -5.59
N LEU A 230 -6.91 -2.64 -6.05
CA LEU A 230 -5.60 -3.05 -6.56
C LEU A 230 -4.49 -2.65 -5.59
N ASP A 231 -3.57 -3.58 -5.35
CA ASP A 231 -2.27 -3.31 -4.70
C ASP A 231 -1.14 -3.72 -5.66
N PRO A 232 -0.43 -2.75 -6.26
CA PRO A 232 0.67 -3.03 -7.18
C PRO A 232 1.99 -3.43 -6.50
N PHE A 233 2.07 -3.34 -5.16
CA PHE A 233 3.23 -3.70 -4.34
C PHE A 233 2.78 -4.54 -3.14
N LEU A 234 2.18 -5.69 -3.42
CA LEU A 234 1.38 -6.48 -2.48
C LEU A 234 2.09 -6.87 -1.18
N GLY A 235 3.38 -7.19 -1.24
CA GLY A 235 4.15 -7.65 -0.09
C GLY A 235 3.48 -8.82 0.62
N SER A 236 3.15 -8.62 1.91
CA SER A 236 2.49 -9.64 2.75
C SER A 236 0.99 -9.81 2.53
N GLY A 237 0.37 -9.07 1.60
CA GLY A 237 -1.04 -9.21 1.24
C GLY A 237 -2.02 -8.55 2.21
N THR A 238 -1.63 -7.51 2.96
CA THR A 238 -2.55 -6.85 3.90
C THR A 238 -3.73 -6.21 3.18
N THR A 239 -3.47 -5.49 2.09
CA THR A 239 -4.51 -4.80 1.31
C THR A 239 -5.56 -5.77 0.78
N THR A 240 -5.13 -6.85 0.13
CA THR A 240 -6.04 -7.85 -0.46
C THR A 240 -6.82 -8.60 0.62
N TYR A 241 -6.19 -8.92 1.74
CA TYR A 241 -6.85 -9.55 2.88
C TYR A 241 -7.96 -8.66 3.45
N VAL A 242 -7.69 -7.37 3.68
CA VAL A 242 -8.69 -6.43 4.20
C VAL A 242 -9.78 -6.16 3.15
N ALA A 243 -9.43 -6.00 1.87
CA ALA A 243 -10.41 -5.85 0.79
C ALA A 243 -11.41 -7.02 0.76
N ARG A 244 -10.92 -8.26 0.81
CA ARG A 244 -11.78 -9.46 0.90
C ARG A 244 -12.66 -9.43 2.13
N LYS A 245 -12.11 -9.10 3.31
CA LYS A 245 -12.83 -9.07 4.60
C LYS A 245 -14.03 -8.12 4.55
N TYR A 246 -13.94 -7.06 3.78
CA TYR A 246 -15.00 -6.06 3.62
C TYR A 246 -15.76 -6.17 2.29
N GLY A 247 -15.78 -7.34 1.66
CA GLY A 247 -16.62 -7.63 0.49
C GLY A 247 -16.16 -6.99 -0.83
N ARG A 248 -14.91 -6.48 -0.90
CA ARG A 248 -14.33 -5.96 -2.14
C ARG A 248 -13.69 -7.07 -2.94
N LYS A 249 -13.73 -6.96 -4.26
CA LYS A 249 -12.86 -7.72 -5.15
C LYS A 249 -11.45 -7.15 -5.04
N TRP A 250 -10.43 -7.97 -5.33
CA TRP A 250 -9.07 -7.51 -5.12
C TRP A 250 -8.10 -8.09 -6.14
N ILE A 251 -7.09 -7.31 -6.48
CA ILE A 251 -5.95 -7.71 -7.30
C ILE A 251 -4.69 -7.33 -6.55
N GLY A 252 -3.74 -8.26 -6.43
CA GLY A 252 -2.42 -7.99 -5.88
C GLY A 252 -1.34 -8.31 -6.89
N ILE A 253 -0.30 -7.48 -6.95
CA ILE A 253 0.89 -7.75 -7.79
C ILE A 253 2.10 -7.74 -6.88
N GLU A 254 2.96 -8.75 -7.01
CA GLU A 254 4.18 -8.88 -6.22
C GLU A 254 5.30 -9.49 -7.06
N GLN A 255 6.45 -8.86 -7.06
CA GLN A 255 7.60 -9.33 -7.84
C GLN A 255 8.33 -10.49 -7.16
N ASN A 256 8.42 -10.46 -5.83
CA ASN A 256 9.08 -11.50 -5.07
C ASN A 256 8.15 -12.72 -4.88
N SER A 257 8.55 -13.87 -5.44
CA SER A 257 7.77 -15.11 -5.38
C SER A 257 7.54 -15.65 -3.96
N GLU A 258 8.46 -15.37 -3.01
CA GLU A 258 8.30 -15.77 -1.61
C GLU A 258 7.15 -14.96 -0.97
N TYR A 259 7.11 -13.64 -1.20
CA TYR A 259 6.02 -12.79 -0.72
C TYR A 259 4.69 -13.15 -1.36
N VAL A 260 4.67 -13.53 -2.64
CA VAL A 260 3.47 -14.12 -3.28
C VAL A 260 2.99 -15.35 -2.51
N GLY A 261 3.89 -16.24 -2.10
CA GLY A 261 3.57 -17.42 -1.29
C GLY A 261 2.96 -17.06 0.06
N ILE A 262 3.51 -16.04 0.73
CA ILE A 262 3.02 -15.53 2.01
C ILE A 262 1.62 -14.92 1.85
N ALA A 263 1.43 -14.06 0.86
CA ALA A 263 0.14 -13.44 0.58
C ALA A 263 -0.94 -14.49 0.25
N LYS A 264 -0.62 -15.48 -0.57
CA LYS A 264 -1.54 -16.59 -0.87
C LYS A 264 -1.94 -17.40 0.37
N LYS A 265 -0.99 -17.66 1.29
CA LYS A 265 -1.28 -18.33 2.57
C LYS A 265 -2.19 -17.47 3.46
N ARG A 266 -1.97 -16.14 3.50
CA ARG A 266 -2.84 -15.21 4.23
C ARG A 266 -4.26 -15.21 3.70
N MET A 267 -4.44 -15.31 2.39
CA MET A 267 -5.75 -15.34 1.75
C MET A 267 -6.54 -16.65 1.98
N LYS A 268 -5.92 -17.69 2.54
CA LYS A 268 -6.62 -18.95 2.91
C LYS A 268 -7.19 -18.92 4.33
N LYS A 269 -6.81 -17.93 5.14
CA LYS A 269 -7.37 -17.67 6.48
C LYS A 269 -8.66 -16.88 6.37
#